data_5670cb72925429eef5f039339696000d
#
_entry.id   5670cb72925429eef5f039339696000d
#
_cell.length_a   1.000
_cell.length_b   1.000
_cell.length_c   1.000
_cell.angle_alpha   90.00
_cell.angle_beta   90.00
_cell.angle_gamma   90.00
#
_symmetry.space_group_name_H-M   'P 1'
#
loop_
_entity.id
_entity.type
_entity.pdbx_description
1 polymer ?
#
loop_
_entity_poly.entity_id
_entity_poly.type
_entity_poly.pdbx_seq_one_letter_code
_entity_poly.pdbx_strand_id
1 'polypeptide(L)'
;KSAFSSLLILFAIATHENTRGVVTANTDTQLKSKTWAELNKWYNLFIGKELFTYTATSLFSADKQYEKTWRIDAIPWSESNPEAFAGLHNQGNRILIIFDEASAISDKIWEVTEGALTDKETEIIWCVFGNPTRNSGRFRECFRKHRNYWTTYQIDSRTVKISNKA
;
A
#
# COMPACT_ATOMS: atom_id res chain seq x y z
N LYS A 1 10.55 -3.97 5.17
CA LYS A 1 9.30 -3.72 4.45
C LYS A 1 8.67 -2.40 4.90
N SER A 2 8.38 -2.20 6.19
CA SER A 2 7.60 -1.06 6.70
C SER A 2 8.24 0.30 6.38
N ALA A 3 9.56 0.45 6.52
CA ALA A 3 10.26 1.70 6.16
C ALA A 3 10.11 2.01 4.66
N PHE A 4 10.25 1.01 3.79
CA PHE A 4 10.06 1.20 2.35
C PHE A 4 8.61 1.59 2.02
N SER A 5 7.63 0.93 2.64
CA SER A 5 6.21 1.28 2.49
C SER A 5 5.95 2.73 2.92
N SER A 6 6.55 3.16 4.04
CA SER A 6 6.42 4.53 4.53
C SER A 6 6.99 5.56 3.56
N LEU A 7 8.19 5.30 3.03
CA LEU A 7 8.82 6.18 2.05
C LEU A 7 8.02 6.23 0.73
N LEU A 8 7.47 5.10 0.30
CA LEU A 8 6.63 5.03 -0.90
C LEU A 8 5.31 5.79 -0.70
N ILE A 9 4.70 5.73 0.49
CA ILE A 9 3.50 6.50 0.83
C ILE A 9 3.80 8.00 0.76
N LEU A 10 4.88 8.45 1.40
CA LEU A 10 5.28 9.87 1.39
C LEU A 10 5.65 10.33 -0.02
N PHE A 11 6.37 9.52 -0.79
CA PHE A 11 6.67 9.80 -2.19
C PHE A 11 5.39 9.96 -3.01
N ALA A 12 4.49 8.98 -2.93
CA ALA A 12 3.29 8.98 -3.76
C ALA A 12 2.39 10.20 -3.48
N ILE A 13 2.16 10.52 -2.20
CA ILE A 13 1.27 11.61 -1.83
C ILE A 13 1.90 12.99 -2.08
N ALA A 14 3.23 13.12 -1.99
CA ALA A 14 3.92 14.39 -2.13
C ALA A 14 4.30 14.76 -3.57
N THR A 15 4.37 13.79 -4.47
CA THR A 15 4.81 14.01 -5.86
C THR A 15 3.70 14.07 -6.88
N HIS A 16 2.46 13.87 -6.46
CA HIS A 16 1.29 13.97 -7.34
C HIS A 16 0.08 14.44 -6.54
N GLU A 17 -0.47 15.59 -6.93
CA GLU A 17 -1.69 16.13 -6.34
C GLU A 17 -2.87 15.17 -6.52
N ASN A 18 -3.83 15.21 -5.60
CA ASN A 18 -5.00 14.35 -5.61
C ASN A 18 -4.67 12.84 -5.66
N THR A 19 -3.49 12.43 -5.19
CA THR A 19 -3.18 11.01 -5.00
C THR A 19 -4.17 10.39 -4.01
N ARG A 20 -4.80 9.29 -4.40
CA ARG A 20 -5.59 8.44 -3.51
C ARG A 20 -4.88 7.12 -3.28
N GLY A 21 -5.08 6.53 -2.13
CA GLY A 21 -4.46 5.23 -1.88
C GLY A 21 -5.02 4.48 -0.71
N VAL A 22 -4.68 3.20 -0.67
CA VAL A 22 -5.00 2.31 0.43
C VAL A 22 -3.77 1.48 0.79
N VAL A 23 -3.56 1.36 2.08
CA VAL A 23 -2.57 0.44 2.66
C VAL A 23 -3.33 -0.59 3.48
N THR A 24 -3.11 -1.86 3.20
CA THR A 24 -3.80 -2.94 3.90
C THR A 24 -2.85 -4.02 4.41
N ALA A 25 -3.25 -4.67 5.48
CA ALA A 25 -2.57 -5.82 6.06
C ALA A 25 -3.62 -6.78 6.65
N ASN A 26 -3.16 -7.95 7.10
CA ASN A 26 -4.02 -9.02 7.58
C ASN A 26 -4.88 -8.63 8.81
N THR A 27 -4.37 -7.76 9.69
CA THR A 27 -5.10 -7.29 10.86
C THR A 27 -4.91 -5.80 11.08
N ASP A 28 -5.92 -5.18 11.69
CA ASP A 28 -5.87 -3.78 12.11
C ASP A 28 -4.68 -3.49 13.04
N THR A 29 -4.41 -4.40 13.97
CA THR A 29 -3.26 -4.30 14.88
C THR A 29 -1.93 -4.29 14.12
N GLN A 30 -1.74 -5.19 13.16
CA GLN A 30 -0.50 -5.22 12.36
C GLN A 30 -0.34 -3.96 11.52
N LEU A 31 -1.43 -3.51 10.89
CA LEU A 31 -1.43 -2.31 10.08
C LEU A 31 -1.06 -1.08 10.91
N LYS A 32 -1.71 -0.87 12.04
CA LYS A 32 -1.49 0.28 12.92
C LYS A 32 -0.15 0.22 13.65
N SER A 33 0.20 -0.92 14.26
CA SER A 33 1.38 -1.03 15.11
C SER A 33 2.71 -1.16 14.35
N LYS A 34 2.68 -1.62 13.10
CA LYS A 34 3.89 -1.83 12.31
C LYS A 34 4.01 -0.82 11.17
N THR A 35 3.14 -0.91 10.17
CA THR A 35 3.27 -0.12 8.96
C THR A 35 2.94 1.35 9.22
N TRP A 36 1.84 1.63 9.90
CA TRP A 36 1.40 2.98 10.19
C TRP A 36 2.24 3.69 11.25
N ALA A 37 2.68 2.96 12.28
CA ALA A 37 3.62 3.48 13.28
C ALA A 37 4.98 3.85 12.65
N GLU A 38 5.49 3.04 11.72
CA GLU A 38 6.72 3.36 11.00
C GLU A 38 6.51 4.58 10.08
N LEU A 39 5.35 4.71 9.45
CA LEU A 39 5.01 5.91 8.68
C LEU A 39 5.04 7.17 9.53
N ASN A 40 4.53 7.13 10.76
CA ASN A 40 4.58 8.28 11.67
C ASN A 40 6.02 8.76 11.92
N LYS A 41 6.94 7.82 12.10
CA LYS A 41 8.36 8.14 12.28
C LYS A 41 8.92 8.90 11.08
N TRP A 42 8.69 8.39 9.86
CA TRP A 42 9.18 9.02 8.63
C TRP A 42 8.43 10.31 8.30
N TYR A 43 7.14 10.39 8.59
CA TYR A 43 6.35 11.61 8.46
C TYR A 43 6.91 12.76 9.32
N ASN A 44 7.31 12.49 10.56
CA ASN A 44 7.91 13.51 11.42
C ASN A 44 9.26 14.06 10.91
N LEU A 45 9.98 13.28 10.11
CA LEU A 45 11.23 13.66 9.47
C LEU A 45 11.02 14.23 8.05
N PHE A 46 9.81 14.16 7.52
CA PHE A 46 9.50 14.57 6.16
C PHE A 46 9.46 16.10 6.04
N ILE A 47 10.20 16.65 5.07
CA ILE A 47 10.30 18.10 4.86
C ILE A 47 8.95 18.75 4.51
N GLY A 48 8.06 18.02 3.84
CA GLY A 48 6.73 18.46 3.43
C GLY A 48 5.61 18.12 4.41
N LYS A 49 5.92 17.76 5.66
CA LYS A 49 4.91 17.31 6.63
C LYS A 49 3.78 18.30 6.87
N GLU A 50 4.06 19.61 6.81
CA GLU A 50 3.08 20.68 7.02
C GLU A 50 1.99 20.72 5.93
N LEU A 51 2.23 20.09 4.78
CA LEU A 51 1.25 19.98 3.68
C LEU A 51 0.21 18.88 3.93
N PHE A 52 0.45 18.02 4.92
CA PHE A 52 -0.37 16.85 5.18
C PHE A 52 -0.71 16.71 6.65
N THR A 53 -1.86 16.09 6.91
CA THR A 53 -2.32 15.72 8.25
C THR A 53 -2.21 14.22 8.41
N TYR A 54 -1.48 13.78 9.44
CA TYR A 54 -1.37 12.37 9.83
C TYR A 54 -2.33 12.04 10.96
N THR A 55 -3.08 10.96 10.81
CA THR A 55 -3.96 10.41 11.85
C THR A 55 -3.70 8.92 12.08
N ALA A 56 -4.40 8.31 13.00
CA ALA A 56 -4.28 6.88 13.30
C ALA A 56 -4.59 5.96 12.10
N THR A 57 -5.33 6.45 11.09
CA THR A 57 -5.81 5.64 9.97
C THR A 57 -5.66 6.30 8.61
N SER A 58 -5.21 7.55 8.55
CA SER A 58 -5.16 8.31 7.30
C SER A 58 -4.00 9.29 7.27
N LEU A 59 -3.46 9.51 6.08
CA LEU A 59 -2.58 10.61 5.73
C LEU A 59 -3.25 11.39 4.59
N PHE A 60 -3.54 12.68 4.78
CA PHE A 60 -4.31 13.46 3.81
C PHE A 60 -3.84 14.92 3.76
N SER A 61 -4.26 15.63 2.71
CA SER A 61 -3.92 17.05 2.54
C SER A 61 -4.37 17.89 3.74
N ALA A 62 -3.49 18.78 4.23
CA ALA A 62 -3.83 19.76 5.28
C ALA A 62 -4.82 20.83 4.77
N ASP A 63 -4.90 21.02 3.44
CA ASP A 63 -5.92 21.87 2.84
C ASP A 63 -7.27 21.15 2.84
N LYS A 64 -8.25 21.74 3.53
CA LYS A 64 -9.61 21.21 3.67
C LYS A 64 -10.32 20.96 2.33
N GLN A 65 -9.98 21.72 1.30
CA GLN A 65 -10.56 21.55 -0.04
C GLN A 65 -10.19 20.19 -0.63
N TYR A 66 -8.98 19.69 -0.34
CA TYR A 66 -8.44 18.45 -0.89
C TYR A 66 -8.43 17.28 0.10
N GLU A 67 -8.86 17.45 1.33
CA GLU A 67 -8.87 16.43 2.39
C GLU A 67 -9.50 15.08 1.95
N LYS A 68 -10.54 15.14 1.12
CA LYS A 68 -11.28 13.95 0.67
C LYS A 68 -10.72 13.35 -0.63
N THR A 69 -10.01 14.12 -1.42
CA THR A 69 -9.53 13.70 -2.75
C THR A 69 -8.04 13.39 -2.77
N TRP A 70 -7.28 13.95 -1.83
CA TRP A 70 -5.83 13.77 -1.72
C TRP A 70 -5.48 13.08 -0.41
N ARG A 71 -5.56 11.75 -0.40
CA ARG A 71 -5.43 10.96 0.82
C ARG A 71 -5.00 9.52 0.60
N ILE A 72 -4.37 8.95 1.61
CA ILE A 72 -4.04 7.53 1.71
C ILE A 72 -4.57 7.01 3.04
N ASP A 73 -5.34 5.93 2.98
CA ASP A 73 -6.01 5.34 4.12
C ASP A 73 -5.44 3.97 4.49
N ALA A 74 -5.30 3.73 5.79
CA ALA A 74 -4.96 2.43 6.35
C ALA A 74 -6.25 1.66 6.66
N ILE A 75 -6.56 0.67 5.81
CA ILE A 75 -7.81 -0.10 5.90
C ILE A 75 -7.47 -1.58 6.02
N PRO A 76 -7.75 -2.26 7.13
CA PRO A 76 -7.61 -3.71 7.19
C PRO A 76 -8.57 -4.36 6.20
N TRP A 77 -8.11 -5.36 5.48
CA TRP A 77 -8.97 -6.07 4.56
C TRP A 77 -9.97 -6.99 5.30
N SER A 78 -11.13 -7.20 4.70
CA SER A 78 -12.16 -8.11 5.18
C SER A 78 -12.94 -8.70 4.01
N GLU A 79 -13.15 -10.01 4.00
CA GLU A 79 -13.99 -10.66 2.99
C GLU A 79 -15.47 -10.27 3.08
N SER A 80 -15.90 -9.85 4.27
CA SER A 80 -17.28 -9.38 4.49
C SER A 80 -17.51 -7.94 4.03
N ASN A 81 -16.43 -7.15 3.82
CA ASN A 81 -16.51 -5.78 3.34
C ASN A 81 -15.42 -5.49 2.28
N PRO A 82 -15.47 -6.12 1.10
CA PRO A 82 -14.52 -5.85 0.02
C PRO A 82 -14.71 -4.48 -0.63
N GLU A 83 -15.85 -3.83 -0.40
CA GLU A 83 -16.24 -2.54 -1.00
C GLU A 83 -15.25 -1.42 -0.72
N ALA A 84 -14.49 -1.50 0.40
CA ALA A 84 -13.45 -0.54 0.73
C ALA A 84 -12.35 -0.46 -0.35
N PHE A 85 -12.18 -1.51 -1.15
CA PHE A 85 -11.23 -1.58 -2.26
C PHE A 85 -11.88 -1.33 -3.62
N ALA A 86 -13.20 -1.53 -3.76
CA ALA A 86 -13.95 -1.28 -4.99
C ALA A 86 -14.02 0.21 -5.35
N GLY A 87 -13.95 1.10 -4.37
CA GLY A 87 -14.06 2.54 -4.54
C GLY A 87 -12.76 3.26 -4.90
N LEU A 88 -11.70 2.55 -5.28
CA LEU A 88 -10.40 3.13 -5.62
C LEU A 88 -10.38 3.69 -7.05
N HIS A 89 -11.33 4.55 -7.38
CA HIS A 89 -11.34 5.30 -8.63
C HIS A 89 -10.67 6.65 -8.46
N ASN A 90 -9.82 7.04 -9.42
CA ASN A 90 -9.11 8.33 -9.39
C ASN A 90 -8.67 8.76 -10.78
N GLN A 91 -9.61 8.83 -11.72
CA GLN A 91 -9.34 9.12 -13.12
C GLN A 91 -8.46 10.36 -13.30
N GLY A 92 -7.44 10.25 -14.13
CA GLY A 92 -6.49 11.32 -14.43
C GLY A 92 -5.47 11.63 -13.33
N ASN A 93 -5.49 10.91 -12.21
CA ASN A 93 -4.59 11.12 -11.09
C ASN A 93 -3.84 9.83 -10.71
N ARG A 94 -3.23 9.80 -9.52
CA ARG A 94 -2.48 8.65 -9.03
C ARG A 94 -3.30 7.82 -8.03
N ILE A 95 -3.18 6.49 -8.14
CA ILE A 95 -3.63 5.53 -7.12
C ILE A 95 -2.41 4.80 -6.54
N LEU A 96 -2.28 4.79 -5.21
CA LEU A 96 -1.33 3.96 -4.49
C LEU A 96 -2.05 2.82 -3.78
N ILE A 97 -1.58 1.58 -3.98
CA ILE A 97 -2.06 0.41 -3.27
C ILE A 97 -0.87 -0.31 -2.65
N ILE A 98 -0.94 -0.57 -1.36
CA ILE A 98 0.06 -1.37 -0.65
C ILE A 98 -0.63 -2.53 0.06
N PHE A 99 -0.27 -3.75 -0.34
CA PHE A 99 -0.66 -4.98 0.35
C PHE A 99 0.52 -5.46 1.20
N ASP A 100 0.41 -5.35 2.51
CA ASP A 100 1.39 -5.95 3.43
C ASP A 100 0.87 -7.32 3.91
N GLU A 101 1.79 -8.27 4.15
CA GLU A 101 1.47 -9.68 4.44
C GLU A 101 0.55 -10.34 3.40
N ALA A 102 0.79 -10.05 2.14
CA ALA A 102 -0.10 -10.32 1.02
C ALA A 102 -0.43 -11.80 0.77
N SER A 103 0.40 -12.74 1.26
CA SER A 103 0.09 -14.16 1.18
C SER A 103 -1.14 -14.57 1.99
N ALA A 104 -1.57 -13.75 2.94
CA ALA A 104 -2.76 -13.97 3.75
C ALA A 104 -4.01 -13.30 3.16
N ILE A 105 -3.87 -12.33 2.26
CA ILE A 105 -4.97 -11.57 1.67
C ILE A 105 -5.78 -12.50 0.74
N SER A 106 -7.08 -12.52 0.94
CA SER A 106 -8.02 -13.33 0.17
C SER A 106 -8.02 -12.96 -1.31
N ASP A 107 -8.12 -13.93 -2.19
CA ASP A 107 -8.17 -13.74 -3.65
C ASP A 107 -9.32 -12.80 -4.06
N LYS A 108 -10.43 -12.82 -3.31
CA LYS A 108 -11.57 -11.91 -3.53
C LYS A 108 -11.16 -10.43 -3.41
N ILE A 109 -10.31 -10.09 -2.44
CA ILE A 109 -9.81 -8.70 -2.28
C ILE A 109 -8.92 -8.30 -3.46
N TRP A 110 -8.09 -9.20 -3.95
CA TRP A 110 -7.29 -8.97 -5.15
C TRP A 110 -8.17 -8.69 -6.37
N GLU A 111 -9.19 -9.51 -6.60
CA GLU A 111 -10.13 -9.38 -7.73
C GLU A 111 -10.88 -8.05 -7.68
N VAL A 112 -11.41 -7.68 -6.52
CA VAL A 112 -12.12 -6.41 -6.33
C VAL A 112 -11.18 -5.23 -6.56
N THR A 113 -9.95 -5.30 -6.05
CA THR A 113 -8.94 -4.27 -6.24
C THR A 113 -8.57 -4.14 -7.73
N GLU A 114 -8.33 -5.25 -8.44
CA GLU A 114 -8.05 -5.24 -9.89
C GLU A 114 -9.22 -4.63 -10.67
N GLY A 115 -10.45 -4.95 -10.31
CA GLY A 115 -11.65 -4.40 -10.95
C GLY A 115 -11.79 -2.88 -10.78
N ALA A 116 -11.30 -2.34 -9.67
CA ALA A 116 -11.33 -0.89 -9.42
C ALA A 116 -10.25 -0.12 -10.20
N LEU A 117 -9.22 -0.80 -10.72
CA LEU A 117 -8.08 -0.17 -11.41
C LEU A 117 -8.29 -0.07 -12.93
N THR A 118 -9.49 0.26 -13.35
CA THR A 118 -9.88 0.34 -14.78
C THR A 118 -9.98 1.77 -15.31
N ASP A 119 -9.71 2.77 -14.50
CA ASP A 119 -9.79 4.18 -14.88
C ASP A 119 -8.74 4.52 -15.93
N LYS A 120 -9.17 5.27 -16.96
CA LYS A 120 -8.27 5.76 -18.01
C LYS A 120 -7.36 6.85 -17.44
N GLU A 121 -6.14 6.94 -18.01
CA GLU A 121 -5.16 8.00 -17.71
C GLU A 121 -4.79 8.08 -16.21
N THR A 122 -4.89 6.96 -15.49
CA THR A 122 -4.57 6.88 -14.06
C THR A 122 -3.23 6.20 -13.87
N GLU A 123 -2.33 6.85 -13.12
CA GLU A 123 -1.08 6.23 -12.70
C GLU A 123 -1.34 5.29 -11.52
N ILE A 124 -1.05 4.01 -11.70
CA ILE A 124 -1.29 3.00 -10.68
C ILE A 124 0.07 2.51 -10.12
N ILE A 125 0.27 2.72 -8.82
CA ILE A 125 1.39 2.16 -8.08
C ILE A 125 0.83 1.08 -7.15
N TRP A 126 1.02 -0.18 -7.50
CA TRP A 126 0.59 -1.30 -6.66
C TRP A 126 1.80 -2.07 -6.16
N CYS A 127 2.10 -1.95 -4.88
CA CYS A 127 3.19 -2.67 -4.21
C CYS A 127 2.65 -3.75 -3.28
N VAL A 128 3.28 -4.92 -3.35
CA VAL A 128 2.82 -6.10 -2.62
C VAL A 128 3.99 -6.74 -1.89
N PHE A 129 3.85 -6.89 -0.59
CA PHE A 129 4.87 -7.48 0.27
C PHE A 129 4.33 -8.71 0.99
N GLY A 130 5.08 -9.79 1.01
CA GLY A 130 4.69 -10.99 1.74
C GLY A 130 5.82 -11.99 1.88
N ASN A 131 5.66 -12.90 2.82
CA ASN A 131 6.46 -14.11 2.89
C ASN A 131 5.68 -15.24 2.18
N PRO A 132 6.34 -16.19 1.51
CA PRO A 132 5.68 -17.28 0.80
C PRO A 132 5.17 -18.35 1.78
N THR A 133 4.17 -17.99 2.57
CA THR A 133 3.59 -18.86 3.62
C THR A 133 2.53 -19.82 3.09
N ARG A 134 2.07 -19.62 1.85
CA ARG A 134 1.06 -20.45 1.19
C ARG A 134 1.56 -20.92 -0.17
N ASN A 135 1.17 -22.13 -0.55
CA ASN A 135 1.46 -22.71 -1.86
C ASN A 135 0.34 -22.47 -2.90
N SER A 136 -0.61 -21.59 -2.60
CA SER A 136 -1.74 -21.19 -3.45
C SER A 136 -2.08 -19.72 -3.21
N GLY A 137 -2.99 -19.15 -4.01
CA GLY A 137 -3.51 -17.79 -3.89
C GLY A 137 -2.80 -16.78 -4.79
N ARG A 138 -3.43 -15.61 -4.94
CA ARG A 138 -3.02 -14.55 -5.89
C ARG A 138 -1.59 -14.07 -5.69
N PHE A 139 -1.12 -13.93 -4.45
CA PHE A 139 0.26 -13.53 -4.17
C PHE A 139 1.28 -14.48 -4.81
N ARG A 140 1.05 -15.80 -4.70
CA ARG A 140 1.92 -16.78 -5.37
C ARG A 140 1.84 -16.67 -6.89
N GLU A 141 0.65 -16.46 -7.43
CA GLU A 141 0.45 -16.37 -8.88
C GLU A 141 1.12 -15.12 -9.49
N CYS A 142 1.42 -14.06 -8.72
CA CYS A 142 2.26 -12.95 -9.17
C CYS A 142 3.67 -13.41 -9.58
N PHE A 143 4.19 -14.49 -9.00
CA PHE A 143 5.49 -15.09 -9.34
C PHE A 143 5.39 -16.20 -10.40
N ARG A 144 4.17 -16.59 -10.83
CA ARG A 144 3.91 -17.70 -11.75
C ARG A 144 3.02 -17.28 -12.92
N LYS A 145 1.72 -17.58 -12.85
CA LYS A 145 0.76 -17.36 -13.93
C LYS A 145 0.65 -15.90 -14.35
N HIS A 146 0.73 -14.97 -13.40
CA HIS A 146 0.60 -13.53 -13.62
C HIS A 146 1.94 -12.78 -13.65
N ARG A 147 3.06 -13.49 -13.73
CA ARG A 147 4.39 -12.87 -13.68
C ARG A 147 4.62 -11.80 -14.76
N ASN A 148 3.98 -11.91 -15.90
CA ASN A 148 4.10 -10.93 -16.98
C ASN A 148 3.47 -9.57 -16.64
N TYR A 149 2.63 -9.50 -15.63
CA TYR A 149 2.00 -8.26 -15.16
C TYR A 149 2.68 -7.68 -13.92
N TRP A 150 3.67 -8.38 -13.35
CA TRP A 150 4.31 -8.02 -12.10
C TRP A 150 5.83 -7.98 -12.23
N THR A 151 6.44 -6.91 -11.73
CA THR A 151 7.88 -6.90 -11.44
C THR A 151 8.11 -7.57 -10.09
N THR A 152 8.72 -8.74 -10.10
CA THR A 152 8.85 -9.58 -8.90
C THR A 152 10.27 -9.61 -8.37
N TYR A 153 10.42 -9.44 -7.06
CA TYR A 153 11.68 -9.55 -6.35
C TYR A 153 11.59 -10.63 -5.27
N GLN A 154 12.56 -11.50 -5.24
CA GLN A 154 12.72 -12.49 -4.17
C GLN A 154 13.97 -12.17 -3.37
N ILE A 155 13.81 -11.92 -2.08
CA ILE A 155 14.90 -11.62 -1.15
C ILE A 155 15.02 -12.77 -0.16
N ASP A 156 16.12 -13.52 -0.25
CA ASP A 156 16.44 -14.58 0.72
C ASP A 156 17.34 -13.97 1.80
N SER A 157 16.81 -13.84 3.01
CA SER A 157 17.54 -13.28 4.16
C SER A 157 18.81 -14.04 4.53
N ARG A 158 18.94 -15.31 4.11
CA ARG A 158 20.15 -16.13 4.34
C ARG A 158 21.32 -15.69 3.45
N THR A 159 21.03 -15.10 2.30
CA THR A 159 22.04 -14.67 1.31
C THR A 159 22.35 -13.19 1.35
N VAL A 160 21.56 -12.41 2.09
CA VAL A 160 21.77 -10.96 2.24
C VAL A 160 23.04 -10.70 3.05
N LYS A 161 23.97 -9.92 2.49
CA LYS A 161 25.11 -9.41 3.25
C LYS A 161 24.65 -8.36 4.24
N ILE A 162 24.55 -8.72 5.51
CA ILE A 162 24.24 -7.80 6.59
C ILE A 162 25.55 -7.13 7.00
N SER A 163 25.62 -5.79 6.88
CA SER A 163 26.81 -5.01 7.22
C SER A 163 27.11 -4.97 8.73
N ASN A 164 26.11 -5.26 9.57
CA ASN A 164 26.25 -5.35 11.03
C ASN A 164 26.09 -6.81 11.48
N LYS A 165 27.17 -7.57 11.41
CA LYS A 165 27.32 -8.75 12.25
C LYS A 165 27.90 -8.24 13.58
N ALA A 166 27.04 -8.16 14.59
CA ALA A 166 27.50 -8.06 15.96
C ALA A 166 28.26 -9.34 16.33
#